data_b491d0723b9647bc41c1e874182afe9d
#
_entry.id   b491d0723b9647bc41c1e874182afe9d
#
_cell.length_a   1.000
_cell.length_b   1.000
_cell.length_c   1.000
_cell.angle_alpha   90.00
_cell.angle_beta   90.00
_cell.angle_gamma   90.00
#
_symmetry.space_group_name_H-M   'P 1'
#
loop_
_entity.id
_entity.type
_entity.pdbx_description
1 polymer ?
#
loop_
_entity_poly.entity_id
_entity_poly.type
_entity_poly.pdbx_seq_one_letter_code
_entity_poly.pdbx_strand_id
1 'polypeptide(L)'
;MSTEQRLDQLRDEAYAKGVVAGRGVDVAGGPIPKKPGYYGSPVVRPPVWTWEVPLYFFFGGIAGMSAVIALGSTLFHQVDPSLATNVGVARAAMWIAVVAGAVISPILLIMDLGRPHLFLNMLRVFKHRSAMSMGAWILSAFGGCAVPGLIALELSIHQIFPGALDQVLRIAAGILIFGAAIFGTLLSTYTGVLIGATAIPAWFLHRTLLPIHFGTAGLGSAAGLLELLGHRSAALNFIGLYAATVELGLLIWLSLDKHGAANRAIHEHGSGWLIRIGEVLNGPLAIVLRLFGQVPLAALSFLIGALISRVGWIAVGKVSGSDPESVFASQL
;
A
#
# COMPACT_ATOMS: atom_id res chain seq x y z
N MET A 1 -23.82 -48.86 -15.45
CA MET A 1 -22.74 -47.89 -15.15
C MET A 1 -22.83 -46.81 -16.20
N SER A 2 -22.99 -45.57 -15.79
CA SER A 2 -23.05 -44.46 -16.75
C SER A 2 -21.66 -44.21 -17.36
N THR A 3 -21.62 -43.56 -18.52
CA THR A 3 -20.35 -43.19 -19.18
C THR A 3 -19.47 -42.34 -18.28
N GLU A 4 -20.06 -41.46 -17.47
CA GLU A 4 -19.35 -40.65 -16.49
C GLU A 4 -18.72 -41.47 -15.38
N GLN A 5 -19.46 -42.41 -14.79
CA GLN A 5 -18.90 -43.31 -13.75
C GLN A 5 -17.73 -44.14 -14.28
N ARG A 6 -17.75 -44.52 -15.54
CA ARG A 6 -16.65 -45.24 -16.17
C ARG A 6 -15.43 -44.32 -16.41
N LEU A 7 -15.67 -43.05 -16.77
CA LEU A 7 -14.59 -42.05 -16.93
C LEU A 7 -13.93 -41.70 -15.59
N ASP A 8 -14.72 -41.61 -14.53
CA ASP A 8 -14.18 -41.34 -13.19
C ASP A 8 -13.34 -42.50 -12.67
N GLN A 9 -13.82 -43.76 -12.88
CA GLN A 9 -13.00 -44.95 -12.55
C GLN A 9 -11.68 -44.99 -13.32
N LEU A 10 -11.71 -44.67 -14.62
CA LEU A 10 -10.47 -44.60 -15.41
C LEU A 10 -9.52 -43.48 -14.97
N ARG A 11 -10.09 -42.38 -14.49
CA ARG A 11 -9.29 -41.30 -13.90
C ARG A 11 -8.65 -41.75 -12.59
N ASP A 12 -9.40 -42.37 -11.70
CA ASP A 12 -8.89 -42.87 -10.43
C ASP A 12 -7.82 -43.94 -10.62
N GLU A 13 -8.02 -44.86 -11.58
CA GLU A 13 -7.01 -45.84 -11.95
C GLU A 13 -5.76 -45.19 -12.55
N ALA A 14 -5.93 -44.16 -13.38
CA ALA A 14 -4.82 -43.41 -13.94
C ALA A 14 -4.05 -42.65 -12.85
N TYR A 15 -4.76 -42.04 -11.89
CA TYR A 15 -4.14 -41.41 -10.73
C TYR A 15 -3.40 -42.41 -9.84
N ALA A 16 -4.00 -43.60 -9.60
CA ALA A 16 -3.37 -44.69 -8.84
C ALA A 16 -2.07 -45.18 -9.50
N LYS A 17 -2.05 -45.17 -10.83
CA LYS A 17 -0.85 -45.52 -11.65
C LYS A 17 0.09 -44.34 -11.87
N GLY A 18 -0.19 -43.17 -11.30
CA GLY A 18 0.63 -41.98 -11.46
C GLY A 18 0.49 -41.26 -12.81
N VAL A 19 -0.57 -41.56 -13.57
CA VAL A 19 -0.89 -40.88 -14.83
C VAL A 19 -1.81 -39.70 -14.57
N VAL A 20 -1.43 -38.50 -15.01
CA VAL A 20 -2.27 -37.29 -14.88
C VAL A 20 -3.13 -37.15 -16.14
N ALA A 21 -4.46 -37.01 -15.94
CA ALA A 21 -5.37 -36.78 -17.04
C ALA A 21 -4.95 -35.59 -17.90
N GLY A 22 -4.93 -35.75 -19.23
CA GLY A 22 -4.59 -34.71 -20.19
C GLY A 22 -3.13 -34.72 -20.70
N ARG A 23 -2.26 -35.56 -20.14
CA ARG A 23 -0.87 -35.69 -20.62
C ARG A 23 -0.62 -36.67 -21.75
N GLY A 24 -1.64 -37.33 -22.25
CA GLY A 24 -1.46 -38.42 -23.22
C GLY A 24 -0.81 -39.67 -22.58
N VAL A 25 -0.42 -40.62 -23.44
CA VAL A 25 0.28 -41.82 -22.99
C VAL A 25 1.68 -41.45 -22.55
N ASP A 26 2.05 -41.80 -21.32
CA ASP A 26 3.40 -41.60 -20.82
C ASP A 26 4.38 -42.51 -21.56
N VAL A 27 5.10 -41.93 -22.52
CA VAL A 27 6.08 -42.68 -23.35
C VAL A 27 7.40 -42.83 -22.60
N ALA A 28 7.60 -42.08 -21.50
CA ALA A 28 8.91 -41.98 -20.80
C ALA A 28 9.01 -42.88 -19.54
N GLY A 29 8.00 -43.65 -19.17
CA GLY A 29 8.10 -44.72 -18.18
C GLY A 29 8.45 -44.34 -16.75
N GLY A 30 8.18 -43.11 -16.31
CA GLY A 30 8.38 -42.67 -14.93
C GLY A 30 7.06 -42.38 -14.18
N PRO A 31 6.95 -42.64 -12.87
CA PRO A 31 5.79 -42.25 -12.10
C PRO A 31 5.64 -40.70 -12.13
N ILE A 32 4.44 -40.25 -12.57
CA ILE A 32 4.15 -38.82 -12.61
C ILE A 32 4.12 -38.28 -11.18
N PRO A 33 4.86 -37.19 -10.92
CA PRO A 33 4.94 -36.64 -9.57
C PRO A 33 3.53 -36.30 -9.07
N LYS A 34 3.23 -36.64 -7.81
CA LYS A 34 1.96 -36.35 -7.12
C LYS A 34 1.65 -34.83 -7.04
N LYS A 35 2.61 -33.99 -7.35
CA LYS A 35 2.39 -32.53 -7.47
C LYS A 35 1.77 -32.23 -8.83
N PRO A 36 0.74 -31.36 -8.89
CA PRO A 36 0.17 -30.97 -10.16
C PRO A 36 1.28 -30.49 -11.11
N GLY A 37 1.30 -31.05 -12.31
CA GLY A 37 2.21 -30.64 -13.35
C GLY A 37 1.80 -29.28 -13.93
N TYR A 38 2.39 -28.92 -15.09
CA TYR A 38 2.08 -27.70 -15.81
C TYR A 38 0.56 -27.49 -16.06
N TYR A 39 -0.18 -28.57 -16.29
CA TYR A 39 -1.64 -28.56 -16.43
C TYR A 39 -2.27 -28.45 -15.04
N GLY A 40 -3.11 -27.42 -14.84
CA GLY A 40 -3.76 -27.12 -13.56
C GLY A 40 -3.02 -26.11 -12.69
N SER A 41 -1.83 -25.67 -13.12
CA SER A 41 -1.19 -24.50 -12.51
C SER A 41 -1.80 -23.21 -13.09
N PRO A 42 -2.03 -22.17 -12.28
CA PRO A 42 -2.49 -20.89 -12.79
C PRO A 42 -1.50 -20.33 -13.81
N VAL A 43 -2.01 -19.71 -14.88
CA VAL A 43 -1.19 -19.12 -15.96
C VAL A 43 -0.27 -18.02 -15.41
N VAL A 44 -0.79 -17.22 -14.50
CA VAL A 44 -0.02 -16.23 -13.73
C VAL A 44 0.07 -16.72 -12.28
N ARG A 45 1.28 -16.84 -11.77
CA ARG A 45 1.48 -17.20 -10.37
C ARG A 45 1.35 -15.96 -9.50
N PRO A 46 0.25 -15.81 -8.72
CA PRO A 46 0.12 -14.68 -7.82
C PRO A 46 1.23 -14.72 -6.75
N PRO A 47 1.74 -13.55 -6.30
CA PRO A 47 2.74 -13.51 -5.24
C PRO A 47 2.13 -14.07 -3.94
N VAL A 48 2.97 -14.80 -3.20
CA VAL A 48 2.60 -15.35 -1.88
C VAL A 48 2.84 -14.26 -0.83
N TRP A 49 2.07 -13.16 -0.91
CA TRP A 49 2.10 -12.09 0.07
C TRP A 49 1.16 -12.41 1.23
N THR A 50 1.67 -12.28 2.43
CA THR A 50 0.95 -12.51 3.68
C THR A 50 0.47 -11.18 4.28
N TRP A 51 0.15 -11.14 5.55
CA TRP A 51 -0.41 -9.97 6.24
C TRP A 51 0.59 -8.81 6.38
N GLU A 52 1.89 -9.09 6.29
CA GLU A 52 2.94 -8.08 6.43
C GLU A 52 2.90 -7.06 5.30
N VAL A 53 2.59 -7.50 4.08
CA VAL A 53 2.62 -6.64 2.89
C VAL A 53 1.52 -5.56 2.91
N PRO A 54 0.22 -5.87 3.13
CA PRO A 54 -0.79 -4.82 3.26
C PRO A 54 -0.54 -3.88 4.44
N LEU A 55 0.03 -4.37 5.54
CA LEU A 55 0.44 -3.51 6.65
C LEU A 55 1.62 -2.60 6.27
N TYR A 56 2.62 -3.12 5.57
CA TYR A 56 3.70 -2.30 5.03
C TYR A 56 3.16 -1.20 4.10
N PHE A 57 2.20 -1.51 3.23
CA PHE A 57 1.57 -0.50 2.37
C PHE A 57 0.80 0.56 3.17
N PHE A 58 0.18 0.16 4.26
CA PHE A 58 -0.55 1.06 5.15
C PHE A 58 0.39 1.98 5.91
N PHE A 59 1.38 1.44 6.62
CA PHE A 59 2.33 2.24 7.40
C PHE A 59 3.24 3.10 6.52
N GLY A 60 3.69 2.57 5.38
CA GLY A 60 4.47 3.33 4.41
C GLY A 60 3.69 4.51 3.83
N GLY A 61 2.39 4.33 3.57
CA GLY A 61 1.49 5.39 3.14
C GLY A 61 1.32 6.49 4.18
N ILE A 62 1.03 6.11 5.43
CA ILE A 62 0.94 7.05 6.56
C ILE A 62 2.24 7.81 6.76
N ALA A 63 3.36 7.08 6.81
CA ALA A 63 4.67 7.67 7.03
C ALA A 63 5.03 8.71 5.97
N GLY A 64 4.88 8.34 4.71
CA GLY A 64 5.20 9.22 3.59
C GLY A 64 4.38 10.51 3.60
N MET A 65 3.07 10.38 3.80
CA MET A 65 2.18 11.53 3.80
C MET A 65 2.24 12.35 5.09
N SER A 66 2.66 11.76 6.22
CA SER A 66 2.97 12.52 7.42
C SER A 66 4.15 13.47 7.20
N ALA A 67 5.18 13.06 6.46
CA ALA A 67 6.28 13.96 6.10
C ALA A 67 5.81 15.12 5.19
N VAL A 68 4.84 14.87 4.29
CA VAL A 68 4.22 15.92 3.46
C VAL A 68 3.44 16.92 4.34
N ILE A 69 2.67 16.42 5.32
CA ILE A 69 1.95 17.29 6.27
C ILE A 69 2.94 18.07 7.13
N ALA A 70 4.05 17.47 7.57
CA ALA A 70 5.09 18.14 8.32
C ALA A 70 5.70 19.30 7.51
N LEU A 71 6.04 19.06 6.23
CA LEU A 71 6.52 20.10 5.34
C LEU A 71 5.50 21.23 5.18
N GLY A 72 4.26 20.92 4.88
CA GLY A 72 3.20 21.92 4.79
C GLY A 72 3.08 22.76 6.06
N SER A 73 3.05 22.11 7.22
CA SER A 73 2.95 22.79 8.51
C SER A 73 4.14 23.72 8.81
N THR A 74 5.37 23.31 8.43
CA THR A 74 6.56 24.15 8.59
C THR A 74 6.55 25.36 7.65
N LEU A 75 6.15 25.19 6.40
CA LEU A 75 6.05 26.27 5.42
C LEU A 75 4.97 27.28 5.80
N PHE A 76 3.79 26.83 6.21
CA PHE A 76 2.71 27.71 6.66
C PHE A 76 3.06 28.47 7.93
N HIS A 77 3.83 27.88 8.86
CA HIS A 77 4.33 28.59 10.03
C HIS A 77 5.29 29.72 9.67
N GLN A 78 6.11 29.57 8.63
CA GLN A 78 6.99 30.64 8.15
C GLN A 78 6.22 31.80 7.52
N VAL A 79 5.06 31.52 6.91
CA VAL A 79 4.19 32.55 6.28
C VAL A 79 3.34 33.26 7.33
N ASP A 80 2.82 32.54 8.32
CA ASP A 80 2.01 33.08 9.40
C ASP A 80 2.41 32.49 10.76
N PRO A 81 3.31 33.16 11.50
CA PRO A 81 3.77 32.70 12.82
C PRO A 81 2.67 32.64 13.88
N SER A 82 1.53 33.33 13.69
CA SER A 82 0.42 33.28 14.63
C SER A 82 -0.22 31.89 14.72
N LEU A 83 0.01 31.03 13.71
CA LEU A 83 -0.38 29.63 13.68
C LEU A 83 0.61 28.74 14.47
N ALA A 84 0.87 29.07 15.73
CA ALA A 84 1.81 28.34 16.60
C ALA A 84 1.46 26.84 16.76
N THR A 85 0.21 26.46 16.51
CA THR A 85 -0.25 25.07 16.44
C THR A 85 0.49 24.25 15.37
N ASN A 86 1.02 24.89 14.34
CA ASN A 86 1.67 24.21 13.22
C ASN A 86 3.00 23.57 13.59
N VAL A 87 3.76 24.10 14.54
CA VAL A 87 5.01 23.49 15.01
C VAL A 87 4.73 22.16 15.71
N GLY A 88 3.68 22.10 16.53
CA GLY A 88 3.26 20.87 17.19
C GLY A 88 2.79 19.82 16.19
N VAL A 89 2.05 20.23 15.14
CA VAL A 89 1.64 19.33 14.05
C VAL A 89 2.83 18.82 13.26
N ALA A 90 3.77 19.71 12.88
CA ALA A 90 4.97 19.31 12.15
C ALA A 90 5.82 18.30 12.94
N ARG A 91 6.01 18.56 14.24
CA ARG A 91 6.72 17.65 15.15
C ARG A 91 6.05 16.28 15.22
N ALA A 92 4.74 16.25 15.51
CA ALA A 92 3.98 15.00 15.61
C ALA A 92 3.99 14.23 14.28
N ALA A 93 3.82 14.93 13.15
CA ALA A 93 3.87 14.35 11.82
C ALA A 93 5.24 13.73 11.51
N MET A 94 6.34 14.38 11.90
CA MET A 94 7.69 13.82 11.74
C MET A 94 7.92 12.61 12.63
N TRP A 95 7.39 12.59 13.86
CA TRP A 95 7.41 11.38 14.70
C TRP A 95 6.67 10.21 14.05
N ILE A 96 5.47 10.45 13.52
CA ILE A 96 4.71 9.43 12.77
C ILE A 96 5.53 8.96 11.56
N ALA A 97 6.10 9.89 10.78
CA ALA A 97 6.90 9.58 9.61
C ALA A 97 8.08 8.64 9.95
N VAL A 98 8.81 8.91 11.03
CA VAL A 98 9.95 8.09 11.46
C VAL A 98 9.48 6.75 12.02
N VAL A 99 8.52 6.74 12.94
CA VAL A 99 8.07 5.48 13.58
C VAL A 99 7.43 4.55 12.55
N ALA A 100 6.51 5.05 11.74
CA ALA A 100 5.82 4.23 10.75
C ALA A 100 6.73 3.85 9.56
N GLY A 101 7.55 4.80 9.08
CA GLY A 101 8.32 4.62 7.84
C GLY A 101 9.74 4.11 8.03
N ALA A 102 10.47 4.58 9.05
CA ALA A 102 11.86 4.18 9.27
C ALA A 102 12.01 3.01 10.27
N VAL A 103 10.96 2.69 11.05
CA VAL A 103 10.99 1.57 12.00
C VAL A 103 10.03 0.47 11.58
N ILE A 104 8.71 0.73 11.56
CA ILE A 104 7.70 -0.31 11.33
C ILE A 104 7.79 -0.85 9.89
N SER A 105 7.86 0.02 8.89
CA SER A 105 7.86 -0.40 7.47
C SER A 105 9.04 -1.30 7.10
N PRO A 106 10.30 -1.00 7.47
CA PRO A 106 11.41 -1.92 7.23
C PRO A 106 11.27 -3.24 7.97
N ILE A 107 10.77 -3.25 9.21
CA ILE A 107 10.54 -4.48 9.98
C ILE A 107 9.55 -5.38 9.24
N LEU A 108 8.40 -4.86 8.81
CA LEU A 108 7.40 -5.60 8.04
C LEU A 108 7.97 -6.13 6.73
N LEU A 109 8.77 -5.31 6.03
CA LEU A 109 9.41 -5.72 4.77
C LEU A 109 10.44 -6.83 5.00
N ILE A 110 11.21 -6.77 6.09
CA ILE A 110 12.18 -7.81 6.45
C ILE A 110 11.48 -9.11 6.85
N MET A 111 10.35 -9.02 7.55
CA MET A 111 9.56 -10.20 7.94
C MET A 111 8.99 -10.94 6.73
N ASP A 112 8.59 -10.23 5.68
CA ASP A 112 8.11 -10.83 4.43
C ASP A 112 9.23 -11.50 3.61
N LEU A 113 10.51 -11.20 3.91
CA LEU A 113 11.62 -11.85 3.22
C LEU A 113 11.83 -13.28 3.72
N GLY A 114 11.80 -14.25 2.82
CA GLY A 114 12.13 -15.63 3.16
C GLY A 114 13.55 -15.84 3.74
N ARG A 115 14.44 -14.85 3.58
CA ARG A 115 15.80 -14.81 4.13
C ARG A 115 16.11 -13.41 4.68
N PRO A 116 15.67 -13.07 5.90
CA PRO A 116 15.77 -11.72 6.48
C PRO A 116 17.22 -11.18 6.55
N HIS A 117 18.21 -12.04 6.81
CA HIS A 117 19.61 -11.66 6.92
C HIS A 117 20.22 -11.14 5.59
N LEU A 118 19.56 -11.37 4.46
CA LEU A 118 20.00 -10.88 3.14
C LEU A 118 19.32 -9.55 2.74
N PHE A 119 18.58 -8.93 3.64
CA PHE A 119 17.87 -7.68 3.35
C PHE A 119 18.78 -6.60 2.76
N LEU A 120 19.98 -6.41 3.32
CA LEU A 120 20.92 -5.40 2.83
C LEU A 120 21.39 -5.64 1.39
N ASN A 121 21.30 -6.86 0.87
CA ASN A 121 21.61 -7.15 -0.52
C ASN A 121 20.64 -6.46 -1.50
N MET A 122 19.44 -6.11 -1.07
CA MET A 122 18.48 -5.34 -1.88
C MET A 122 19.01 -3.93 -2.19
N LEU A 123 19.85 -3.37 -1.33
CA LEU A 123 20.47 -2.04 -1.47
C LEU A 123 21.82 -2.08 -2.20
N ARG A 124 22.34 -3.28 -2.51
CA ARG A 124 23.67 -3.43 -3.15
C ARG A 124 23.69 -2.92 -4.60
N VAL A 125 22.56 -3.09 -5.33
CA VAL A 125 22.46 -2.71 -6.74
C VAL A 125 21.16 -1.99 -6.99
N PHE A 126 21.25 -0.77 -7.52
CA PHE A 126 20.08 -0.01 -7.97
C PHE A 126 19.64 -0.48 -9.36
N LYS A 127 18.46 -1.06 -9.46
CA LYS A 127 17.84 -1.49 -10.72
C LYS A 127 16.59 -0.66 -11.00
N HIS A 128 16.72 0.35 -11.84
CA HIS A 128 15.61 1.27 -12.19
C HIS A 128 14.41 0.58 -12.86
N ARG A 129 14.61 -0.59 -13.48
CA ARG A 129 13.53 -1.38 -14.12
C ARG A 129 12.87 -2.39 -13.16
N SER A 130 13.33 -2.49 -11.93
CA SER A 130 12.75 -3.38 -10.92
C SER A 130 11.96 -2.56 -9.90
N ALA A 131 10.65 -2.74 -9.87
CA ALA A 131 9.79 -2.07 -8.90
C ALA A 131 10.23 -2.34 -7.45
N MET A 132 10.61 -3.58 -7.11
CA MET A 132 11.13 -3.92 -5.77
C MET A 132 12.41 -3.15 -5.43
N SER A 133 13.37 -3.07 -6.36
CA SER A 133 14.62 -2.33 -6.12
C SER A 133 14.33 -0.85 -5.91
N MET A 134 13.47 -0.25 -6.74
CA MET A 134 13.05 1.14 -6.58
C MET A 134 12.46 1.41 -5.19
N GLY A 135 11.57 0.54 -4.70
CA GLY A 135 10.97 0.69 -3.38
C GLY A 135 11.97 0.61 -2.23
N ALA A 136 12.91 -0.32 -2.29
CA ALA A 136 13.94 -0.42 -1.26
C ALA A 136 14.80 0.85 -1.18
N TRP A 137 15.16 1.44 -2.33
CA TRP A 137 15.91 2.70 -2.38
C TRP A 137 15.07 3.92 -1.96
N ILE A 138 13.78 3.99 -2.36
CA ILE A 138 12.86 5.04 -1.92
C ILE A 138 12.69 5.00 -0.40
N LEU A 139 12.46 3.82 0.18
CA LEU A 139 12.32 3.64 1.63
C LEU A 139 13.61 4.07 2.37
N SER A 140 14.78 3.69 1.84
CA SER A 140 16.07 4.04 2.43
C SER A 140 16.34 5.55 2.36
N ALA A 141 16.05 6.19 1.22
CA ALA A 141 16.19 7.62 1.04
C ALA A 141 15.20 8.40 1.95
N PHE A 142 13.96 7.89 2.07
CA PHE A 142 12.98 8.43 2.99
C PHE A 142 13.50 8.39 4.44
N GLY A 143 13.94 7.22 4.92
CA GLY A 143 14.51 7.08 6.27
C GLY A 143 15.76 7.94 6.49
N GLY A 144 16.64 8.01 5.47
CA GLY A 144 17.84 8.86 5.47
C GLY A 144 17.57 10.37 5.54
N CYS A 145 16.37 10.81 5.13
CA CYS A 145 15.92 12.19 5.32
C CYS A 145 15.08 12.37 6.59
N ALA A 146 14.14 11.47 6.84
CA ALA A 146 13.17 11.63 7.93
C ALA A 146 13.81 11.53 9.32
N VAL A 147 14.71 10.55 9.53
CA VAL A 147 15.35 10.35 10.85
C VAL A 147 16.24 11.55 11.23
N PRO A 148 17.23 11.96 10.44
CA PRO A 148 18.04 13.12 10.80
C PRO A 148 17.23 14.42 10.76
N GLY A 149 16.19 14.51 9.93
CA GLY A 149 15.25 15.63 9.90
C GLY A 149 14.50 15.79 11.22
N LEU A 150 13.99 14.70 11.79
CA LEU A 150 13.36 14.70 13.11
C LEU A 150 14.38 15.06 14.21
N ILE A 151 15.58 14.48 14.18
CA ILE A 151 16.61 14.77 15.17
C ILE A 151 16.97 16.26 15.15
N ALA A 152 17.22 16.85 13.98
CA ALA A 152 17.54 18.25 13.85
C ALA A 152 16.39 19.15 14.33
N LEU A 153 15.15 18.78 14.04
CA LEU A 153 13.94 19.47 14.51
C LEU A 153 13.84 19.44 16.04
N GLU A 154 14.02 18.28 16.66
CA GLU A 154 13.96 18.13 18.12
C GLU A 154 15.08 18.91 18.83
N LEU A 155 16.31 18.83 18.33
CA LEU A 155 17.44 19.58 18.86
C LEU A 155 17.21 21.10 18.82
N SER A 156 16.58 21.58 17.76
CA SER A 156 16.22 23.00 17.62
C SER A 156 15.04 23.40 18.52
N ILE A 157 13.99 22.60 18.61
CA ILE A 157 12.83 22.88 19.48
C ILE A 157 13.29 22.98 20.95
N HIS A 158 14.16 22.07 21.38
CA HIS A 158 14.67 22.06 22.76
C HIS A 158 15.85 23.02 22.99
N GLN A 159 16.25 23.77 21.95
CA GLN A 159 17.35 24.77 22.02
C GLN A 159 18.65 24.21 22.67
N ILE A 160 18.96 22.94 22.34
CA ILE A 160 20.12 22.22 22.89
C ILE A 160 21.42 22.96 22.55
N PHE A 161 21.47 23.58 21.37
CA PHE A 161 22.60 24.32 20.86
C PHE A 161 22.17 25.76 20.52
N PRO A 162 22.42 26.77 21.39
CA PRO A 162 21.98 28.12 21.11
C PRO A 162 22.85 28.85 20.06
N GLY A 163 22.32 29.92 19.50
CA GLY A 163 23.03 30.80 18.58
C GLY A 163 23.10 30.26 17.14
N ALA A 164 24.27 30.45 16.51
CA ALA A 164 24.43 30.08 15.08
C ALA A 164 24.18 28.61 14.78
N LEU A 165 24.46 27.72 15.73
CA LEU A 165 24.25 26.29 15.54
C LEU A 165 22.75 25.91 15.50
N ASP A 166 21.91 26.58 16.31
CA ASP A 166 20.46 26.39 16.22
C ASP A 166 19.91 26.81 14.84
N GLN A 167 20.44 27.93 14.31
CA GLN A 167 20.05 28.34 12.95
C GLN A 167 20.44 27.30 11.89
N VAL A 168 21.63 26.73 11.99
CA VAL A 168 22.09 25.64 11.10
C VAL A 168 21.15 24.41 11.24
N LEU A 169 20.77 24.03 12.46
CA LEU A 169 19.87 22.91 12.72
C LEU A 169 18.48 23.15 12.14
N ARG A 170 17.93 24.35 12.22
CA ARG A 170 16.64 24.72 11.61
C ARG A 170 16.68 24.59 10.09
N ILE A 171 17.74 25.11 9.47
CA ILE A 171 17.93 25.02 8.01
C ILE A 171 18.06 23.53 7.60
N ALA A 172 18.89 22.78 8.31
CA ALA A 172 19.08 21.36 8.06
C ALA A 172 17.76 20.57 8.23
N ALA A 173 17.00 20.84 9.30
CA ALA A 173 15.68 20.24 9.50
C ALA A 173 14.74 20.55 8.33
N GLY A 174 14.68 21.81 7.87
CA GLY A 174 13.86 22.20 6.73
C GLY A 174 14.21 21.45 5.44
N ILE A 175 15.50 21.37 5.12
CA ILE A 175 16.00 20.64 3.93
C ILE A 175 15.68 19.14 4.03
N LEU A 176 15.91 18.54 5.20
CA LEU A 176 15.68 17.12 5.43
C LEU A 176 14.18 16.78 5.44
N ILE A 177 13.32 17.62 6.02
CA ILE A 177 11.86 17.46 5.97
C ILE A 177 11.37 17.60 4.51
N PHE A 178 11.92 18.53 3.74
CA PHE A 178 11.61 18.65 2.31
C PHE A 178 11.99 17.37 1.54
N GLY A 179 13.20 16.84 1.77
CA GLY A 179 13.62 15.55 1.21
C GLY A 179 12.72 14.40 1.65
N ALA A 180 12.38 14.34 2.94
CA ALA A 180 11.46 13.33 3.48
C ALA A 180 10.05 13.43 2.84
N ALA A 181 9.54 14.62 2.57
CA ALA A 181 8.25 14.80 1.90
C ALA A 181 8.27 14.32 0.45
N ILE A 182 9.34 14.58 -0.30
CA ILE A 182 9.51 14.07 -1.67
C ILE A 182 9.55 12.53 -1.67
N PHE A 183 10.48 11.93 -0.92
CA PHE A 183 10.60 10.48 -0.87
C PHE A 183 9.40 9.83 -0.18
N GLY A 184 8.73 10.54 0.72
CA GLY A 184 7.48 10.11 1.35
C GLY A 184 6.31 10.04 0.37
N THR A 185 6.17 11.03 -0.51
CA THR A 185 5.18 10.99 -1.59
C THR A 185 5.44 9.80 -2.51
N LEU A 186 6.70 9.59 -2.89
CA LEU A 186 7.10 8.42 -3.68
C LEU A 186 6.81 7.12 -2.94
N LEU A 187 7.12 7.03 -1.64
CA LEU A 187 6.88 5.84 -0.82
C LEU A 187 5.39 5.50 -0.73
N SER A 188 4.54 6.50 -0.52
CA SER A 188 3.09 6.31 -0.40
C SER A 188 2.46 5.84 -1.72
N THR A 189 2.86 6.41 -2.85
CA THR A 189 2.33 6.07 -4.18
C THR A 189 2.99 4.84 -4.79
N TYR A 190 4.27 4.60 -4.47
CA TYR A 190 5.06 3.48 -4.97
C TYR A 190 4.41 2.11 -4.72
N THR A 191 3.77 1.92 -3.58
CA THR A 191 3.12 0.65 -3.24
C THR A 191 2.01 0.29 -4.23
N GLY A 192 1.28 1.28 -4.75
CA GLY A 192 0.35 1.12 -5.86
C GLY A 192 1.03 0.80 -7.19
N VAL A 193 2.17 1.46 -7.45
CA VAL A 193 2.99 1.16 -8.64
C VAL A 193 3.53 -0.27 -8.58
N LEU A 194 3.96 -0.73 -7.41
CA LEU A 194 4.51 -2.07 -7.21
C LEU A 194 3.52 -3.15 -7.64
N ILE A 195 2.29 -3.09 -7.16
CA ILE A 195 1.27 -4.08 -7.53
C ILE A 195 0.81 -3.91 -8.97
N GLY A 196 0.67 -2.66 -9.45
CA GLY A 196 0.31 -2.36 -10.84
C GLY A 196 1.35 -2.75 -11.89
N ALA A 197 2.62 -2.93 -11.49
CA ALA A 197 3.71 -3.37 -12.36
C ALA A 197 3.77 -4.91 -12.55
N THR A 198 2.79 -5.64 -12.02
CA THR A 198 2.69 -7.10 -12.16
C THR A 198 1.83 -7.50 -13.36
N ALA A 199 1.92 -8.76 -13.77
CA ALA A 199 1.06 -9.32 -14.82
C ALA A 199 -0.31 -9.81 -14.30
N ILE A 200 -0.70 -9.42 -13.07
CA ILE A 200 -1.98 -9.81 -12.48
C ILE A 200 -3.09 -8.91 -13.06
N PRO A 201 -4.14 -9.49 -13.68
CA PRO A 201 -5.08 -8.73 -14.50
C PRO A 201 -5.75 -7.56 -13.78
N ALA A 202 -6.29 -7.76 -12.58
CA ALA A 202 -6.98 -6.71 -11.83
C ALA A 202 -6.02 -5.57 -11.42
N TRP A 203 -4.79 -5.87 -11.08
CA TRP A 203 -3.80 -4.86 -10.71
C TRP A 203 -3.25 -4.10 -11.92
N PHE A 204 -3.00 -4.83 -13.02
CA PHE A 204 -2.53 -4.22 -14.27
C PHE A 204 -3.58 -3.29 -14.88
N LEU A 205 -4.84 -3.68 -14.85
CA LEU A 205 -5.95 -2.85 -15.34
C LEU A 205 -6.03 -1.52 -14.57
N HIS A 206 -5.82 -1.56 -13.26
CA HIS A 206 -5.93 -0.39 -12.38
C HIS A 206 -4.57 0.25 -12.04
N ARG A 207 -3.51 -0.01 -12.84
CA ARG A 207 -2.14 0.45 -12.57
C ARG A 207 -1.97 1.97 -12.41
N THR A 208 -2.84 2.78 -13.00
CA THR A 208 -2.83 4.23 -12.85
C THR A 208 -3.64 4.70 -11.65
N LEU A 209 -4.72 4.00 -11.32
CA LEU A 209 -5.58 4.32 -10.20
C LEU A 209 -4.93 3.95 -8.86
N LEU A 210 -4.26 2.81 -8.77
CA LEU A 210 -3.68 2.29 -7.54
C LEU A 210 -2.68 3.24 -6.86
N PRO A 211 -1.74 3.91 -7.56
CA PRO A 211 -0.87 4.90 -6.95
C PRO A 211 -1.64 6.11 -6.39
N ILE A 212 -2.68 6.58 -7.08
CA ILE A 212 -3.52 7.69 -6.63
C ILE A 212 -4.27 7.28 -5.38
N HIS A 213 -4.97 6.15 -5.41
CA HIS A 213 -5.69 5.58 -4.27
C HIS A 213 -4.78 5.41 -3.05
N PHE A 214 -3.62 4.77 -3.21
CA PHE A 214 -2.72 4.53 -2.07
C PHE A 214 -2.10 5.81 -1.53
N GLY A 215 -1.83 6.80 -2.40
CA GLY A 215 -1.37 8.12 -2.01
C GLY A 215 -2.43 8.90 -1.22
N THR A 216 -3.65 8.99 -1.73
CA THR A 216 -4.76 9.71 -1.08
C THR A 216 -5.22 9.03 0.20
N ALA A 217 -5.33 7.70 0.20
CA ALA A 217 -5.60 6.93 1.42
C ALA A 217 -4.50 7.11 2.48
N GLY A 218 -3.22 7.21 2.05
CA GLY A 218 -2.11 7.56 2.94
C GLY A 218 -2.25 8.95 3.54
N LEU A 219 -2.62 9.95 2.72
CA LEU A 219 -2.80 11.34 3.15
C LEU A 219 -3.93 11.49 4.18
N GLY A 220 -5.09 10.91 3.89
CA GLY A 220 -6.22 10.94 4.80
C GLY A 220 -5.95 10.18 6.10
N SER A 221 -5.21 9.07 6.03
CA SER A 221 -4.79 8.30 7.20
C SER A 221 -3.78 9.06 8.06
N ALA A 222 -2.84 9.78 7.45
CA ALA A 222 -1.86 10.60 8.17
C ALA A 222 -2.55 11.78 8.88
N ALA A 223 -3.45 12.49 8.19
CA ALA A 223 -4.26 13.55 8.79
C ALA A 223 -5.14 13.01 9.93
N GLY A 224 -5.84 11.89 9.70
CA GLY A 224 -6.68 11.26 10.71
C GLY A 224 -5.90 10.81 11.95
N LEU A 225 -4.71 10.25 11.78
CA LEU A 225 -3.86 9.86 12.92
C LEU A 225 -3.44 11.08 13.74
N LEU A 226 -3.07 12.20 13.09
CA LEU A 226 -2.75 13.46 13.77
C LEU A 226 -3.98 14.01 14.53
N GLU A 227 -5.17 13.95 13.94
CA GLU A 227 -6.43 14.35 14.59
C GLU A 227 -6.75 13.49 15.82
N LEU A 228 -6.51 12.18 15.76
CA LEU A 228 -6.67 11.26 16.92
C LEU A 228 -5.65 11.52 18.03
N LEU A 229 -4.43 11.98 17.67
CA LEU A 229 -3.42 12.42 18.63
C LEU A 229 -3.73 13.79 19.26
N GLY A 230 -4.86 14.39 18.92
CA GLY A 230 -5.33 15.64 19.51
C GLY A 230 -4.98 16.91 18.72
N HIS A 231 -4.29 16.79 17.59
CA HIS A 231 -3.97 17.93 16.72
C HIS A 231 -5.19 18.30 15.85
N ARG A 232 -6.04 19.20 16.33
CA ARG A 232 -7.24 19.64 15.62
C ARG A 232 -7.00 20.99 14.98
N SER A 233 -6.88 21.03 13.66
CA SER A 233 -6.77 22.26 12.88
C SER A 233 -7.69 22.22 11.67
N ALA A 234 -8.10 23.39 11.18
CA ALA A 234 -8.89 23.51 9.96
C ALA A 234 -8.17 22.90 8.75
N ALA A 235 -6.84 23.03 8.71
CA ALA A 235 -6.01 22.45 7.65
C ALA A 235 -6.05 20.92 7.64
N LEU A 236 -5.92 20.26 8.80
CA LEU A 236 -6.02 18.81 8.90
C LEU A 236 -7.42 18.32 8.51
N ASN A 237 -8.46 19.00 8.99
CA ASN A 237 -9.83 18.67 8.59
C ASN A 237 -10.05 18.83 7.08
N PHE A 238 -9.47 19.88 6.47
CA PHE A 238 -9.53 20.08 5.01
C PHE A 238 -8.79 18.94 4.27
N ILE A 239 -7.59 18.56 4.72
CA ILE A 239 -6.84 17.45 4.13
C ILE A 239 -7.63 16.14 4.22
N GLY A 240 -8.22 15.85 5.37
CA GLY A 240 -9.05 14.67 5.56
C GLY A 240 -10.30 14.67 4.69
N LEU A 241 -10.97 15.83 4.52
CA LEU A 241 -12.13 16.00 3.64
C LEU A 241 -11.72 15.84 2.17
N TYR A 242 -10.62 16.45 1.76
CA TYR A 242 -10.06 16.31 0.41
C TYR A 242 -9.77 14.83 0.08
N ALA A 243 -9.05 14.14 0.97
CA ALA A 243 -8.75 12.73 0.78
C ALA A 243 -10.02 11.88 0.67
N ALA A 244 -11.01 12.10 1.56
CA ALA A 244 -12.28 11.39 1.53
C ALA A 244 -13.10 11.67 0.26
N THR A 245 -13.00 12.88 -0.28
CA THR A 245 -13.69 13.25 -1.54
C THR A 245 -13.05 12.54 -2.74
N VAL A 246 -11.72 12.43 -2.77
CA VAL A 246 -11.02 11.67 -3.82
C VAL A 246 -11.37 10.18 -3.72
N GLU A 247 -11.37 9.61 -2.52
CA GLU A 247 -11.75 8.20 -2.31
C GLU A 247 -13.21 7.92 -2.71
N LEU A 248 -14.13 8.86 -2.44
CA LEU A 248 -15.51 8.77 -2.96
C LEU A 248 -15.54 8.77 -4.49
N GLY A 249 -14.74 9.62 -5.13
CA GLY A 249 -14.62 9.63 -6.59
C GLY A 249 -14.09 8.28 -7.14
N LEU A 250 -13.11 7.68 -6.47
CA LEU A 250 -12.58 6.37 -6.82
C LEU A 250 -13.60 5.25 -6.63
N LEU A 251 -14.38 5.29 -5.54
CA LEU A 251 -15.48 4.35 -5.30
C LEU A 251 -16.52 4.41 -6.43
N ILE A 252 -16.92 5.62 -6.82
CA ILE A 252 -17.87 5.83 -7.92
C ILE A 252 -17.28 5.28 -9.22
N TRP A 253 -16.05 5.62 -9.51
CA TRP A 253 -15.37 5.15 -10.73
C TRP A 253 -15.29 3.61 -10.78
N LEU A 254 -14.83 2.95 -9.71
CA LEU A 254 -14.80 1.50 -9.60
C LEU A 254 -16.20 0.85 -9.73
N SER A 255 -17.24 1.52 -9.24
CA SER A 255 -18.61 1.01 -9.31
C SER A 255 -19.18 1.09 -10.73
N LEU A 256 -18.71 2.04 -11.53
CA LEU A 256 -19.12 2.22 -12.93
C LEU A 256 -18.31 1.34 -13.89
N ASP A 257 -17.06 1.02 -13.56
CA ASP A 257 -16.18 0.20 -14.38
C ASP A 257 -16.46 -1.29 -14.18
N LYS A 258 -17.53 -1.77 -14.84
CA LYS A 258 -17.99 -3.18 -14.78
C LYS A 258 -17.50 -4.04 -15.94
N HIS A 259 -16.73 -3.47 -16.87
CA HIS A 259 -16.36 -4.12 -18.11
C HIS A 259 -15.10 -4.98 -17.98
N GLY A 260 -15.16 -6.17 -18.59
CA GLY A 260 -14.03 -7.09 -18.74
C GLY A 260 -13.89 -8.15 -17.65
N ALA A 261 -13.31 -9.29 -18.03
CA ALA A 261 -13.10 -10.42 -17.15
C ALA A 261 -12.21 -10.08 -15.94
N ALA A 262 -11.25 -9.16 -16.09
CA ALA A 262 -10.36 -8.72 -15.01
C ALA A 262 -11.11 -8.04 -13.84
N ASN A 263 -12.27 -7.41 -14.11
CA ASN A 263 -13.10 -6.75 -13.09
C ASN A 263 -14.02 -7.72 -12.32
N ARG A 264 -14.17 -8.99 -12.76
CA ARG A 264 -14.97 -9.97 -12.04
C ARG A 264 -14.50 -10.17 -10.60
N ALA A 265 -13.20 -10.20 -10.37
CA ALA A 265 -12.63 -10.34 -9.04
C ALA A 265 -13.06 -9.22 -8.08
N ILE A 266 -13.35 -8.01 -8.60
CA ILE A 266 -13.81 -6.85 -7.84
C ILE A 266 -15.34 -6.89 -7.63
N HIS A 267 -16.10 -7.38 -8.61
CA HIS A 267 -17.56 -7.26 -8.60
C HIS A 267 -18.29 -8.52 -8.14
N GLU A 268 -17.78 -9.71 -8.45
CA GLU A 268 -18.49 -10.98 -8.26
C GLU A 268 -17.93 -11.81 -7.10
N HIS A 269 -16.68 -11.57 -6.66
CA HIS A 269 -16.05 -12.35 -5.60
C HIS A 269 -16.10 -11.65 -4.24
N GLY A 270 -16.05 -12.41 -3.15
CA GLY A 270 -16.02 -11.89 -1.79
C GLY A 270 -14.84 -10.95 -1.49
N SER A 271 -13.73 -11.08 -2.22
CA SER A 271 -12.58 -10.18 -2.13
C SER A 271 -12.91 -8.73 -2.50
N GLY A 272 -13.81 -8.52 -3.46
CA GLY A 272 -14.26 -7.18 -3.85
C GLY A 272 -15.06 -6.46 -2.78
N TRP A 273 -15.72 -7.17 -1.89
CA TRP A 273 -16.42 -6.57 -0.76
C TRP A 273 -15.47 -5.85 0.20
N LEU A 274 -14.26 -6.36 0.39
CA LEU A 274 -13.24 -5.69 1.22
C LEU A 274 -12.87 -4.32 0.63
N ILE A 275 -12.70 -4.24 -0.69
CA ILE A 275 -12.44 -2.94 -1.34
C ILE A 275 -13.62 -2.01 -1.12
N ARG A 276 -14.85 -2.45 -1.39
CA ARG A 276 -16.05 -1.60 -1.23
C ARG A 276 -16.26 -1.13 0.21
N ILE A 277 -16.08 -2.00 1.20
CA ILE A 277 -16.14 -1.62 2.61
C ILE A 277 -15.07 -0.57 2.92
N GLY A 278 -13.83 -0.81 2.49
CA GLY A 278 -12.73 0.14 2.67
C GLY A 278 -13.06 1.51 2.07
N GLU A 279 -13.54 1.54 0.82
CA GLU A 279 -13.89 2.78 0.12
C GLU A 279 -15.08 3.51 0.75
N VAL A 280 -16.10 2.78 1.24
CA VAL A 280 -17.23 3.39 1.96
C VAL A 280 -16.77 4.04 3.26
N LEU A 281 -15.84 3.39 3.98
CA LEU A 281 -15.28 3.94 5.21
C LEU A 281 -14.38 5.16 4.95
N ASN A 282 -13.60 5.14 3.86
CA ASN A 282 -12.69 6.24 3.50
C ASN A 282 -13.41 7.43 2.86
N GLY A 283 -14.39 7.16 2.01
CA GLY A 283 -15.11 8.17 1.25
C GLY A 283 -16.38 8.67 1.97
N PRO A 284 -17.57 8.14 1.61
CA PRO A 284 -18.83 8.72 2.04
C PRO A 284 -19.01 8.76 3.55
N LEU A 285 -18.61 7.74 4.29
CA LEU A 285 -18.76 7.72 5.75
C LEU A 285 -17.86 8.77 6.42
N ALA A 286 -16.60 8.86 5.99
CA ALA A 286 -15.68 9.86 6.53
C ALA A 286 -16.14 11.28 6.23
N ILE A 287 -16.70 11.56 5.04
CA ILE A 287 -17.29 12.86 4.69
C ILE A 287 -18.47 13.19 5.62
N VAL A 288 -19.43 12.27 5.72
CA VAL A 288 -20.62 12.48 6.55
C VAL A 288 -20.24 12.76 8.00
N LEU A 289 -19.35 11.97 8.58
CA LEU A 289 -18.90 12.16 9.96
C LEU A 289 -18.20 13.52 10.16
N ARG A 290 -17.41 13.99 9.19
CA ARG A 290 -16.77 15.32 9.25
C ARG A 290 -17.78 16.44 9.16
N LEU A 291 -18.80 16.33 8.30
CA LEU A 291 -19.88 17.32 8.18
C LEU A 291 -20.71 17.44 9.47
N PHE A 292 -20.87 16.35 10.21
CA PHE A 292 -21.49 16.35 11.54
C PHE A 292 -20.53 16.71 12.67
N GLY A 293 -19.31 17.16 12.38
CA GLY A 293 -18.33 17.55 13.39
C GLY A 293 -17.71 16.38 14.16
N GLN A 294 -17.98 15.14 13.76
CA GLN A 294 -17.45 13.91 14.39
C GLN A 294 -16.06 13.57 13.86
N VAL A 295 -15.12 14.52 13.95
CA VAL A 295 -13.77 14.39 13.39
C VAL A 295 -13.03 13.15 13.88
N PRO A 296 -13.03 12.77 15.19
CA PRO A 296 -12.32 11.56 15.63
C PRO A 296 -12.90 10.27 15.05
N LEU A 297 -14.23 10.20 14.90
CA LEU A 297 -14.87 9.03 14.29
C LEU A 297 -14.58 8.97 12.79
N ALA A 298 -14.55 10.11 12.11
CA ALA A 298 -14.16 10.18 10.71
C ALA A 298 -12.70 9.75 10.50
N ALA A 299 -11.80 10.17 11.37
CA ALA A 299 -10.40 9.78 11.36
C ALA A 299 -10.24 8.26 11.57
N LEU A 300 -10.93 7.70 12.53
CA LEU A 300 -10.92 6.26 12.81
C LEU A 300 -11.50 5.46 11.64
N SER A 301 -12.65 5.91 11.09
CA SER A 301 -13.27 5.31 9.90
C SER A 301 -12.29 5.27 8.74
N PHE A 302 -11.58 6.38 8.49
CA PHE A 302 -10.62 6.50 7.40
C PHE A 302 -9.43 5.54 7.59
N LEU A 303 -8.86 5.46 8.78
CA LEU A 303 -7.75 4.53 9.09
C LEU A 303 -8.14 3.07 8.87
N ILE A 304 -9.30 2.68 9.40
CA ILE A 304 -9.81 1.31 9.25
C ILE A 304 -10.09 1.02 7.78
N GLY A 305 -10.75 1.93 7.09
CA GLY A 305 -11.06 1.79 5.67
C GLY A 305 -9.83 1.68 4.80
N ALA A 306 -8.81 2.51 5.05
CA ALA A 306 -7.54 2.47 4.34
C ALA A 306 -6.81 1.14 4.51
N LEU A 307 -6.84 0.55 5.69
CA LEU A 307 -6.24 -0.77 5.95
C LEU A 307 -7.03 -1.88 5.25
N ILE A 308 -8.36 -1.88 5.38
CA ILE A 308 -9.24 -2.89 4.75
C ILE A 308 -9.10 -2.85 3.23
N SER A 309 -9.06 -1.66 2.64
CA SER A 309 -8.90 -1.50 1.20
C SER A 309 -7.58 -2.12 0.69
N ARG A 310 -6.47 -1.93 1.41
CA ARG A 310 -5.17 -2.53 1.03
C ARG A 310 -5.20 -4.05 1.10
N VAL A 311 -5.82 -4.62 2.14
CA VAL A 311 -6.04 -6.07 2.24
C VAL A 311 -6.92 -6.55 1.08
N GLY A 312 -7.97 -5.80 0.76
CA GLY A 312 -8.88 -6.08 -0.34
C GLY A 312 -8.19 -6.12 -1.70
N TRP A 313 -7.33 -5.13 -2.01
CA TRP A 313 -6.59 -5.12 -3.26
C TRP A 313 -5.64 -6.31 -3.42
N ILE A 314 -4.98 -6.74 -2.33
CA ILE A 314 -4.15 -7.95 -2.37
C ILE A 314 -5.00 -9.21 -2.59
N ALA A 315 -6.14 -9.31 -1.90
CA ALA A 315 -7.06 -10.44 -2.07
C ALA A 315 -7.64 -10.52 -3.49
N VAL A 316 -8.07 -9.39 -4.05
CA VAL A 316 -8.57 -9.31 -5.44
C VAL A 316 -7.51 -9.74 -6.45
N GLY A 317 -6.25 -9.32 -6.24
CA GLY A 317 -5.16 -9.75 -7.12
C GLY A 317 -4.94 -11.26 -7.11
N LYS A 318 -5.01 -11.90 -5.93
CA LYS A 318 -4.89 -13.36 -5.83
C LYS A 318 -6.00 -14.08 -6.59
N VAL A 319 -7.24 -13.59 -6.45
CA VAL A 319 -8.41 -14.16 -7.17
C VAL A 319 -8.28 -13.96 -8.67
N SER A 320 -7.99 -12.74 -9.12
CA SER A 320 -7.85 -12.39 -10.54
C SER A 320 -6.69 -13.14 -11.22
N GLY A 321 -5.57 -13.33 -10.52
CA GLY A 321 -4.44 -14.09 -11.05
C GLY A 321 -4.69 -15.59 -11.17
N SER A 322 -5.69 -16.11 -10.45
CA SER A 322 -6.11 -17.53 -10.50
C SER A 322 -7.21 -17.79 -11.54
N ASP A 323 -7.83 -16.74 -12.09
CA ASP A 323 -8.87 -16.86 -13.12
C ASP A 323 -8.25 -16.85 -14.52
N PRO A 324 -8.30 -17.99 -15.26
CA PRO A 324 -7.69 -18.09 -16.59
C PRO A 324 -8.30 -17.10 -17.60
N GLU A 325 -9.60 -16.85 -17.54
CA GLU A 325 -10.28 -15.96 -18.48
C GLU A 325 -9.85 -14.50 -18.29
N SER A 326 -9.71 -14.07 -17.01
CA SER A 326 -9.16 -12.76 -16.68
C SER A 326 -7.73 -12.60 -17.20
N VAL A 327 -6.90 -13.64 -17.08
CA VAL A 327 -5.50 -13.61 -17.53
C VAL A 327 -5.41 -13.50 -19.05
N PHE A 328 -6.18 -14.30 -19.79
CA PHE A 328 -6.14 -14.24 -21.26
C PHE A 328 -6.74 -12.93 -21.81
N ALA A 329 -7.83 -12.43 -21.22
CA ALA A 329 -8.43 -11.16 -21.62
C ALA A 329 -7.49 -9.95 -21.39
N SER A 330 -6.58 -10.02 -20.44
CA SER A 330 -5.62 -8.92 -20.17
C SER A 330 -4.42 -8.92 -21.13
N GLN A 331 -4.25 -9.94 -21.96
CA GLN A 331 -3.14 -10.07 -22.93
C GLN A 331 -3.54 -9.67 -24.34
N LEU A 332 -4.82 -9.44 -24.61
CA LEU A 332 -5.38 -8.93 -25.86
C LEU A 332 -5.56 -7.43 -25.79
#